data_9b28b125fa02b1f179bb6d4a2128da5b
#
_entry.id   9b28b125fa02b1f179bb6d4a2128da5b
#
_cell.length_a   1.000
_cell.length_b   1.000
_cell.length_c   1.000
_cell.angle_alpha   90.00
_cell.angle_beta   90.00
_cell.angle_gamma   90.00
#
_symmetry.space_group_name_H-M   'P 1'
#
loop_
_entity.id
_entity.type
_entity.pdbx_description
1 polymer ?
#
loop_
_entity_poly.entity_id
_entity_poly.type
_entity_poly.pdbx_seq_one_letter_code
_entity_poly.pdbx_strand_id
1 'polypeptide(L)'
;TDQDFQGIVLKGVDTDYDWTFFKDNLKEGEIFTIQPDKNSTDVIISKYLSDLLGLKVGDSFLTYFVQDDVRARKFTITGIYETGFLDYDKMFVIADIKQIRRLNGWDKDQVSGLELQVDDYDRLDQVAEDIYFDLTERQDRNGNTFYARSIKELNPMIFNWLDVLDINVVVILALMLSVAGFTMISGLLI
;
A
#
# COMPACT_ATOMS: atom_id res chain seq x y z
N THR A 1 -14.35 -12.33 -27.94
CA THR A 1 -13.29 -12.07 -26.94
C THR A 1 -13.89 -11.11 -25.95
N ASP A 2 -14.33 -11.64 -24.81
CA ASP A 2 -14.70 -10.81 -23.67
C ASP A 2 -13.46 -10.02 -23.29
N GLN A 3 -13.54 -8.70 -23.42
CA GLN A 3 -12.51 -7.81 -22.89
C GLN A 3 -12.85 -7.56 -21.43
N ASP A 4 -12.18 -8.29 -20.56
CA ASP A 4 -12.28 -8.05 -19.12
C ASP A 4 -11.57 -6.71 -18.81
N PHE A 5 -12.31 -5.78 -18.22
CA PHE A 5 -11.78 -4.53 -17.72
C PHE A 5 -11.75 -4.55 -16.21
N GLN A 6 -10.58 -4.27 -15.66
CA GLN A 6 -10.40 -4.12 -14.21
C GLN A 6 -9.93 -2.70 -13.89
N GLY A 7 -10.61 -2.06 -12.94
CA GLY A 7 -10.16 -0.79 -12.40
C GLY A 7 -8.90 -0.99 -11.56
N ILE A 8 -7.85 -0.20 -11.83
CA ILE A 8 -6.58 -0.26 -11.12
C ILE A 8 -6.14 1.13 -10.66
N VAL A 9 -5.30 1.15 -9.66
CA VAL A 9 -4.54 2.31 -9.20
C VAL A 9 -3.09 2.14 -9.62
N LEU A 10 -2.60 3.02 -10.48
CA LEU A 10 -1.19 3.03 -10.87
C LEU A 10 -0.38 3.80 -9.82
N LYS A 11 0.41 3.08 -9.02
CA LYS A 11 1.33 3.66 -8.05
C LYS A 11 2.69 3.89 -8.72
N GLY A 12 3.06 5.16 -8.89
CA GLY A 12 4.37 5.54 -9.40
C GLY A 12 5.38 5.67 -8.28
N VAL A 13 6.51 5.00 -8.43
CA VAL A 13 7.62 5.04 -7.47
C VAL A 13 8.87 5.62 -8.13
N ASP A 14 9.72 6.27 -7.34
CA ASP A 14 10.96 6.88 -7.81
C ASP A 14 12.20 6.00 -7.50
N THR A 15 13.37 6.48 -7.83
CA THR A 15 14.66 5.76 -7.72
C THR A 15 15.03 5.38 -6.29
N ASP A 16 14.57 6.13 -5.31
CA ASP A 16 14.83 5.96 -3.88
C ASP A 16 13.79 5.09 -3.17
N TYR A 17 12.84 4.51 -3.91
CA TYR A 17 11.80 3.66 -3.34
C TYR A 17 12.37 2.38 -2.73
N ASP A 18 11.98 2.08 -1.49
CA ASP A 18 12.35 0.83 -0.82
C ASP A 18 11.56 -0.35 -1.38
N TRP A 19 12.24 -1.21 -2.12
CA TRP A 19 11.68 -2.39 -2.73
C TRP A 19 11.65 -3.62 -1.83
N THR A 20 12.08 -3.54 -0.57
CA THR A 20 12.21 -4.69 0.33
C THR A 20 10.89 -5.44 0.45
N PHE A 21 9.80 -4.71 0.70
CA PHE A 21 8.47 -5.30 0.81
C PHE A 21 8.06 -6.10 -0.44
N PHE A 22 8.27 -5.54 -1.63
CA PHE A 22 7.90 -6.23 -2.88
C PHE A 22 8.87 -7.36 -3.23
N LYS A 23 10.14 -7.29 -2.84
CA LYS A 23 11.10 -8.37 -3.01
C LYS A 23 10.71 -9.60 -2.19
N ASP A 24 10.29 -9.39 -0.95
CA ASP A 24 9.88 -10.46 -0.04
C ASP A 24 8.56 -11.11 -0.48
N ASN A 25 7.72 -10.39 -1.20
CA ASN A 25 6.43 -10.84 -1.69
C ASN A 25 6.40 -11.15 -3.20
N LEU A 26 7.53 -11.13 -3.88
CA LEU A 26 7.63 -11.45 -5.31
C LEU A 26 7.43 -12.96 -5.53
N LYS A 27 6.56 -13.32 -6.45
CA LYS A 27 6.27 -14.71 -6.82
C LYS A 27 6.93 -15.13 -8.12
N GLU A 28 6.92 -14.25 -9.13
CA GLU A 28 7.44 -14.53 -10.46
C GLU A 28 8.14 -13.30 -11.04
N GLY A 29 9.17 -13.49 -11.83
CA GLY A 29 9.87 -12.43 -12.55
C GLY A 29 10.83 -11.62 -11.68
N GLU A 30 11.02 -10.37 -12.03
CA GLU A 30 11.98 -9.46 -11.41
C GLU A 30 11.36 -8.08 -11.19
N ILE A 31 11.87 -7.37 -10.18
CA ILE A 31 11.56 -5.96 -9.97
C ILE A 31 12.35 -5.15 -10.99
N PHE A 32 11.66 -4.28 -11.70
CA PHE A 32 12.32 -3.38 -12.68
C PHE A 32 13.19 -2.32 -11.99
N THR A 33 14.22 -1.89 -12.70
CA THR A 33 15.11 -0.82 -12.22
C THR A 33 14.70 0.51 -12.82
N ILE A 34 14.50 1.50 -11.98
CA ILE A 34 14.19 2.88 -12.40
C ILE A 34 15.50 3.60 -12.74
N GLN A 35 15.62 4.06 -13.98
CA GLN A 35 16.76 4.84 -14.44
C GLN A 35 16.40 6.33 -14.40
N PRO A 36 17.27 7.23 -13.87
CA PRO A 36 16.95 8.66 -13.77
C PRO A 36 16.55 9.30 -15.09
N ASP A 37 17.22 8.95 -16.17
CA ASP A 37 17.10 9.63 -17.47
C ASP A 37 16.20 8.89 -18.48
N LYS A 38 15.67 7.72 -18.14
CA LYS A 38 14.88 6.90 -19.05
C LYS A 38 13.51 6.59 -18.44
N ASN A 39 12.45 6.79 -19.23
CA ASN A 39 11.12 6.36 -18.86
C ASN A 39 10.99 4.86 -19.09
N SER A 40 10.63 4.11 -18.05
CA SER A 40 10.29 2.70 -18.20
C SER A 40 8.79 2.52 -18.35
N THR A 41 8.41 1.53 -19.16
CA THR A 41 7.04 1.01 -19.27
C THR A 41 6.87 -0.28 -18.49
N ASP A 42 7.91 -0.68 -17.76
CA ASP A 42 7.92 -1.87 -16.94
C ASP A 42 7.07 -1.68 -15.68
N VAL A 43 6.36 -2.72 -15.33
CA VAL A 43 5.49 -2.71 -14.14
C VAL A 43 5.56 -4.05 -13.43
N ILE A 44 5.24 -4.03 -12.13
CA ILE A 44 4.89 -5.22 -11.40
C ILE A 44 3.40 -5.20 -11.07
N ILE A 45 2.75 -6.34 -11.22
CA ILE A 45 1.33 -6.52 -10.94
C ILE A 45 1.14 -7.58 -9.85
N SER A 46 -0.03 -7.58 -9.24
CA SER A 46 -0.35 -8.63 -8.28
C SER A 46 -0.68 -9.96 -8.98
N LYS A 47 -0.53 -11.05 -8.24
CA LYS A 47 -0.96 -12.39 -8.68
C LYS A 47 -2.46 -12.42 -8.97
N TYR A 48 -3.26 -11.70 -8.18
CA TYR A 48 -4.69 -11.56 -8.43
C TYR A 48 -4.99 -10.98 -9.82
N LEU A 49 -4.34 -9.87 -10.18
CA LEU A 49 -4.53 -9.24 -11.50
C LEU A 49 -4.00 -10.11 -12.65
N SER A 50 -2.87 -10.79 -12.41
CA SER A 50 -2.30 -11.75 -13.36
C SER A 50 -3.28 -12.87 -13.69
N ASP A 51 -3.87 -13.49 -12.67
CA ASP A 51 -4.82 -14.59 -12.84
C ASP A 51 -6.15 -14.13 -13.44
N LEU A 52 -6.67 -12.98 -13.00
CA LEU A 52 -7.92 -12.40 -13.49
C LEU A 52 -7.85 -12.06 -14.98
N LEU A 53 -6.73 -11.47 -15.43
CA LEU A 53 -6.56 -11.01 -16.82
C LEU A 53 -5.83 -12.04 -17.69
N GLY A 54 -5.39 -13.18 -17.13
CA GLY A 54 -4.64 -14.22 -17.84
C GLY A 54 -3.27 -13.75 -18.33
N LEU A 55 -2.64 -12.78 -17.63
CA LEU A 55 -1.37 -12.17 -17.99
C LEU A 55 -0.20 -12.82 -17.24
N LYS A 56 0.96 -12.88 -17.87
CA LYS A 56 2.21 -13.46 -17.33
C LYS A 56 3.36 -12.46 -17.41
N VAL A 57 4.45 -12.78 -16.72
CA VAL A 57 5.70 -12.05 -16.86
C VAL A 57 6.15 -12.05 -18.32
N GLY A 58 6.50 -10.87 -18.84
CA GLY A 58 6.85 -10.62 -20.25
C GLY A 58 5.66 -10.19 -21.12
N ASP A 59 4.42 -10.39 -20.68
CA ASP A 59 3.26 -9.91 -21.42
C ASP A 59 3.13 -8.39 -21.31
N SER A 60 2.39 -7.83 -22.27
CA SER A 60 2.07 -6.40 -22.25
C SER A 60 0.56 -6.20 -22.31
N PHE A 61 0.09 -5.20 -21.60
CA PHE A 61 -1.32 -4.82 -21.59
C PHE A 61 -1.51 -3.30 -21.80
N LEU A 62 -2.70 -2.93 -22.19
CA LEU A 62 -3.10 -1.52 -22.38
C LEU A 62 -3.90 -1.06 -21.16
N THR A 63 -3.49 0.08 -20.60
CA THR A 63 -4.25 0.78 -19.56
C THR A 63 -4.80 2.07 -20.14
N TYR A 64 -6.08 2.32 -19.87
CA TYR A 64 -6.78 3.54 -20.28
C TYR A 64 -6.93 4.46 -19.07
N PHE A 65 -6.41 5.67 -19.20
CA PHE A 65 -6.55 6.73 -18.21
C PHE A 65 -7.64 7.68 -18.68
N VAL A 66 -8.70 7.74 -17.89
CA VAL A 66 -9.86 8.59 -18.20
C VAL A 66 -9.76 9.86 -17.36
N GLN A 67 -9.37 10.94 -18.02
CA GLN A 67 -9.36 12.31 -17.48
C GLN A 67 -10.18 13.18 -18.43
N ASP A 68 -9.75 14.39 -18.75
CA ASP A 68 -10.37 15.22 -19.78
C ASP A 68 -10.30 14.53 -21.15
N ASP A 69 -9.19 13.85 -21.42
CA ASP A 69 -8.97 12.99 -22.58
C ASP A 69 -8.66 11.55 -22.17
N VAL A 70 -9.10 10.58 -22.99
CA VAL A 70 -8.73 9.17 -22.81
C VAL A 70 -7.33 8.94 -23.34
N ARG A 71 -6.41 8.60 -22.47
CA ARG A 71 -5.01 8.30 -22.81
C ARG A 71 -4.72 6.83 -22.60
N ALA A 72 -4.30 6.15 -23.65
CA ALA A 72 -3.85 4.75 -23.56
C ALA A 72 -2.34 4.68 -23.32
N ARG A 73 -1.91 3.76 -22.47
CA ARG A 73 -0.50 3.41 -22.23
C ARG A 73 -0.33 1.91 -22.26
N LYS A 74 0.74 1.46 -22.90
CA LYS A 74 1.14 0.06 -22.94
C LYS A 74 2.20 -0.15 -21.85
N PHE A 75 1.96 -1.12 -20.98
CA PHE A 75 2.89 -1.55 -19.95
C PHE A 75 3.32 -2.99 -20.19
N THR A 76 4.55 -3.31 -19.76
CA THR A 76 5.12 -4.66 -19.82
C THR A 76 5.33 -5.18 -18.41
N ILE A 77 4.87 -6.40 -18.15
CA ILE A 77 4.95 -7.03 -16.84
C ILE A 77 6.35 -7.62 -16.66
N THR A 78 7.09 -7.16 -15.67
CA THR A 78 8.40 -7.71 -15.31
C THR A 78 8.36 -8.60 -14.08
N GLY A 79 7.39 -8.39 -13.20
CA GLY A 79 7.22 -9.19 -11.98
C GLY A 79 5.78 -9.30 -11.54
N ILE A 80 5.51 -10.37 -10.80
CA ILE A 80 4.20 -10.66 -10.19
C ILE A 80 4.41 -10.83 -8.69
N TYR A 81 3.70 -10.05 -7.90
CA TYR A 81 3.76 -10.07 -6.45
C TYR A 81 2.44 -10.55 -5.81
N GLU A 82 2.50 -10.98 -4.55
CA GLU A 82 1.33 -11.36 -3.76
C GLU A 82 1.54 -10.96 -2.30
N THR A 83 0.80 -9.95 -1.83
CA THR A 83 0.98 -9.41 -0.48
C THR A 83 0.16 -10.15 0.58
N GLY A 84 -0.86 -10.89 0.16
CA GLY A 84 -1.86 -11.48 1.04
C GLY A 84 -2.95 -10.49 1.48
N PHE A 85 -2.84 -9.21 1.14
CA PHE A 85 -3.89 -8.20 1.35
C PHE A 85 -4.72 -8.05 0.08
N LEU A 86 -5.84 -8.78 0.04
CA LEU A 86 -6.66 -8.90 -1.17
C LEU A 86 -7.09 -7.54 -1.76
N ASP A 87 -7.39 -6.56 -0.92
CA ASP A 87 -7.83 -5.23 -1.37
C ASP A 87 -6.70 -4.45 -2.05
N TYR A 88 -5.45 -4.64 -1.60
CA TYR A 88 -4.27 -4.11 -2.29
C TYR A 88 -3.98 -4.87 -3.58
N ASP A 89 -3.99 -6.19 -3.51
CA ASP A 89 -3.69 -7.06 -4.65
C ASP A 89 -4.68 -6.88 -5.80
N LYS A 90 -5.92 -6.48 -5.52
CA LYS A 90 -6.93 -6.18 -6.55
C LYS A 90 -6.70 -4.87 -7.30
N MET A 91 -6.02 -3.92 -6.70
CA MET A 91 -6.04 -2.55 -7.22
C MET A 91 -4.69 -2.05 -7.70
N PHE A 92 -3.60 -2.39 -7.02
CA PHE A 92 -2.33 -1.71 -7.27
C PHE A 92 -1.50 -2.35 -8.37
N VAL A 93 -1.03 -1.47 -9.27
CA VAL A 93 0.03 -1.75 -10.24
C VAL A 93 1.16 -0.77 -9.98
N ILE A 94 2.39 -1.27 -9.81
CA ILE A 94 3.54 -0.43 -9.49
C ILE A 94 4.31 -0.12 -10.77
N ALA A 95 4.58 1.15 -11.01
CA ALA A 95 5.22 1.67 -12.22
C ALA A 95 6.25 2.75 -11.90
N ASP A 96 7.03 3.16 -12.91
CA ASP A 96 7.90 4.33 -12.83
C ASP A 96 7.05 5.62 -12.70
N ILE A 97 7.34 6.45 -11.69
CA ILE A 97 6.64 7.72 -11.43
C ILE A 97 6.62 8.66 -12.65
N LYS A 98 7.62 8.57 -13.51
CA LYS A 98 7.70 9.38 -14.73
C LYS A 98 6.52 9.14 -15.67
N GLN A 99 5.93 7.93 -15.65
CA GLN A 99 4.72 7.64 -16.41
C GLN A 99 3.53 8.45 -15.86
N ILE A 100 3.41 8.55 -14.53
CA ILE A 100 2.34 9.30 -13.88
C ILE A 100 2.53 10.80 -14.09
N ARG A 101 3.76 11.31 -13.91
CA ARG A 101 4.07 12.72 -14.19
C ARG A 101 3.70 13.11 -15.62
N ARG A 102 4.04 12.24 -16.58
CA ARG A 102 3.71 12.46 -17.99
C ARG A 102 2.21 12.39 -18.29
N LEU A 103 1.48 11.51 -17.60
CA LEU A 103 0.02 11.39 -17.75
C LEU A 103 -0.69 12.64 -17.23
N ASN A 104 -0.24 13.16 -16.09
CA ASN A 104 -0.84 14.32 -15.44
C ASN A 104 -0.28 15.66 -15.92
N GLY A 105 0.71 15.67 -16.80
CA GLY A 105 1.38 16.90 -17.22
C GLY A 105 2.16 17.58 -16.09
N TRP A 106 2.65 16.79 -15.15
CA TRP A 106 3.40 17.27 -13.98
C TRP A 106 4.86 17.53 -14.30
N ASP A 107 5.43 18.48 -13.60
CA ASP A 107 6.87 18.75 -13.61
C ASP A 107 7.66 17.62 -12.92
N LYS A 108 8.98 17.63 -13.12
CA LYS A 108 9.87 16.58 -12.61
C LYS A 108 9.84 16.43 -11.09
N ASP A 109 9.57 17.51 -10.37
CA ASP A 109 9.58 17.54 -8.91
C ASP A 109 8.18 17.40 -8.29
N GLN A 110 7.14 17.23 -9.13
CA GLN A 110 5.79 17.06 -8.64
C GLN A 110 5.49 15.60 -8.33
N VAL A 111 4.84 15.41 -7.19
CA VAL A 111 4.36 14.11 -6.69
C VAL A 111 2.97 14.30 -6.07
N SER A 112 2.17 13.23 -6.01
CA SER A 112 0.86 13.25 -5.34
C SER A 112 0.95 13.15 -3.82
N GLY A 113 2.06 12.65 -3.31
CA GLY A 113 2.30 12.47 -1.89
C GLY A 113 3.67 11.88 -1.61
N LEU A 114 4.06 11.92 -0.35
CA LEU A 114 5.27 11.32 0.17
C LEU A 114 4.86 10.21 1.15
N GLU A 115 5.50 9.06 1.05
CA GLU A 115 5.38 7.99 2.04
C GLU A 115 6.57 8.08 2.99
N LEU A 116 6.28 8.18 4.30
CA LEU A 116 7.27 8.23 5.35
C LEU A 116 7.23 6.94 6.15
N GLN A 117 8.38 6.34 6.38
CA GLN A 117 8.54 5.20 7.27
C GLN A 117 8.93 5.68 8.66
N VAL A 118 8.30 5.10 9.68
CA VAL A 118 8.61 5.37 11.09
C VAL A 118 9.32 4.13 11.63
N ASP A 119 10.49 4.31 12.23
CA ASP A 119 11.31 3.22 12.76
C ASP A 119 10.68 2.52 13.97
N ASP A 120 9.88 3.26 14.74
CA ASP A 120 9.22 2.78 15.94
C ASP A 120 7.70 2.89 15.81
N TYR A 121 7.03 1.75 15.69
CA TYR A 121 5.60 1.67 15.50
C TYR A 121 4.80 2.28 16.66
N ASP A 122 5.29 2.17 17.89
CA ASP A 122 4.62 2.69 19.09
C ASP A 122 4.56 4.23 19.06
N ARG A 123 5.43 4.87 18.30
CA ARG A 123 5.47 6.32 18.12
C ARG A 123 4.72 6.81 16.86
N LEU A 124 4.12 5.90 16.12
CA LEU A 124 3.47 6.23 14.84
C LEU A 124 2.44 7.37 14.98
N ASP A 125 1.57 7.29 15.97
CA ASP A 125 0.49 8.26 16.17
C ASP A 125 1.07 9.63 16.56
N GLN A 126 2.07 9.66 17.43
CA GLN A 126 2.76 10.89 17.82
C GLN A 126 3.46 11.55 16.63
N VAL A 127 4.21 10.76 15.85
CA VAL A 127 4.92 11.27 14.67
C VAL A 127 3.94 11.80 13.61
N ALA A 128 2.82 11.09 13.40
CA ALA A 128 1.78 11.53 12.47
C ALA A 128 1.15 12.85 12.91
N GLU A 129 0.90 13.03 14.20
CA GLU A 129 0.37 14.25 14.77
C GLU A 129 1.38 15.43 14.66
N ASP A 130 2.65 15.18 14.97
CA ASP A 130 3.72 16.19 14.83
C ASP A 130 3.84 16.65 13.36
N ILE A 131 3.83 15.72 12.40
CA ILE A 131 3.87 16.05 10.97
C ILE A 131 2.59 16.81 10.55
N TYR A 132 1.43 16.41 11.03
CA TYR A 132 0.18 17.09 10.74
C TYR A 132 0.23 18.55 11.18
N PHE A 133 0.68 18.82 12.40
CA PHE A 133 0.82 20.21 12.92
C PHE A 133 1.84 21.02 12.12
N ASP A 134 2.97 20.42 11.76
CA ASP A 134 4.00 21.08 10.95
C ASP A 134 3.51 21.46 9.54
N LEU A 135 2.59 20.66 9.00
CA LEU A 135 2.09 20.84 7.64
C LEU A 135 0.81 21.68 7.56
N THR A 136 0.04 21.79 8.64
CA THR A 136 -1.29 22.44 8.64
C THR A 136 -1.23 23.92 8.21
N GLU A 137 -0.12 24.61 8.49
CA GLU A 137 0.08 26.01 8.09
C GLU A 137 0.81 26.17 6.75
N ARG A 138 1.22 25.06 6.12
CA ARG A 138 1.97 25.11 4.87
C ARG A 138 1.05 24.88 3.68
N GLN A 139 1.31 25.63 2.64
CA GLN A 139 0.65 25.48 1.34
C GLN A 139 1.69 25.23 0.25
N ASP A 140 1.29 24.49 -0.77
CA ASP A 140 2.10 24.38 -1.97
C ASP A 140 2.10 25.69 -2.79
N ARG A 141 2.85 25.72 -3.90
CA ARG A 141 2.91 26.88 -4.80
C ARG A 141 1.56 27.25 -5.42
N ASN A 142 0.61 26.35 -5.40
CA ASN A 142 -0.74 26.51 -5.98
C ASN A 142 -1.79 26.85 -4.91
N GLY A 143 -1.39 26.97 -3.64
CA GLY A 143 -2.28 27.25 -2.52
C GLY A 143 -3.02 26.03 -1.96
N ASN A 144 -2.62 24.81 -2.35
CA ASN A 144 -3.19 23.59 -1.78
C ASN A 144 -2.57 23.31 -0.40
N THR A 145 -3.38 22.88 0.54
CA THR A 145 -2.92 22.48 1.88
C THR A 145 -2.42 21.04 1.86
N PHE A 146 -1.39 20.78 2.67
CA PHE A 146 -0.88 19.44 2.87
C PHE A 146 -1.70 18.70 3.95
N TYR A 147 -1.85 17.41 3.79
CA TYR A 147 -2.47 16.52 4.75
C TYR A 147 -1.53 15.38 5.09
N ALA A 148 -1.25 15.16 6.38
CA ALA A 148 -0.61 13.95 6.86
C ALA A 148 -1.67 12.96 7.34
N ARG A 149 -1.52 11.70 7.01
CA ARG A 149 -2.38 10.60 7.49
C ARG A 149 -1.53 9.41 7.87
N SER A 150 -1.80 8.84 9.02
CA SER A 150 -1.17 7.60 9.41
C SER A 150 -1.75 6.41 8.63
N ILE A 151 -1.01 5.30 8.58
CA ILE A 151 -1.51 4.06 7.98
C ILE A 151 -2.77 3.55 8.71
N LYS A 152 -2.91 3.84 10.01
CA LYS A 152 -4.10 3.51 10.80
C LYS A 152 -5.33 4.26 10.31
N GLU A 153 -5.18 5.55 10.01
CA GLU A 153 -6.26 6.37 9.47
C GLU A 153 -6.64 6.00 8.04
N LEU A 154 -5.68 5.53 7.24
CA LEU A 154 -5.94 5.07 5.88
C LEU A 154 -6.64 3.70 5.84
N ASN A 155 -6.42 2.86 6.85
CA ASN A 155 -6.95 1.51 6.92
C ASN A 155 -7.63 1.22 8.27
N PRO A 156 -8.63 2.01 8.69
CA PRO A 156 -9.23 1.90 10.02
C PRO A 156 -9.85 0.53 10.29
N MET A 157 -10.37 -0.12 9.26
CA MET A 157 -11.00 -1.43 9.41
C MET A 157 -10.02 -2.51 9.87
N ILE A 158 -8.79 -2.51 9.33
CA ILE A 158 -7.75 -3.48 9.69
C ILE A 158 -7.29 -3.23 11.13
N PHE A 159 -7.02 -1.98 11.48
CA PHE A 159 -6.51 -1.63 12.81
C PHE A 159 -7.56 -1.81 13.91
N ASN A 160 -8.82 -1.44 13.67
CA ASN A 160 -9.91 -1.72 14.59
C ASN A 160 -10.11 -3.23 14.83
N TRP A 161 -9.91 -4.06 13.80
CA TRP A 161 -9.97 -5.51 13.96
C TRP A 161 -8.82 -6.05 14.80
N LEU A 162 -7.60 -5.53 14.63
CA LEU A 162 -6.45 -5.86 15.47
C LEU A 162 -6.69 -5.47 16.93
N ASP A 163 -7.22 -4.28 17.19
CA ASP A 163 -7.56 -3.83 18.55
C ASP A 163 -8.58 -4.76 19.23
N VAL A 164 -9.57 -5.24 18.48
CA VAL A 164 -10.54 -6.24 19.00
C VAL A 164 -9.85 -7.56 19.34
N LEU A 165 -8.87 -8.00 18.57
CA LEU A 165 -8.09 -9.21 18.91
C LEU A 165 -7.30 -9.03 20.20
N ASP A 166 -6.66 -7.89 20.41
CA ASP A 166 -5.91 -7.60 21.62
C ASP A 166 -6.82 -7.58 22.86
N ILE A 167 -7.99 -6.95 22.77
CA ILE A 167 -9.00 -6.96 23.82
C ILE A 167 -9.44 -8.40 24.12
N ASN A 168 -9.68 -9.23 23.12
CA ASN A 168 -10.06 -10.63 23.31
C ASN A 168 -9.00 -11.43 24.07
N VAL A 169 -7.72 -11.22 23.79
CA VAL A 169 -6.60 -11.85 24.50
C VAL A 169 -6.65 -11.47 25.98
N VAL A 170 -6.82 -10.18 26.30
CA VAL A 170 -6.91 -9.71 27.70
C VAL A 170 -8.11 -10.32 28.42
N VAL A 171 -9.28 -10.40 27.77
CA VAL A 171 -10.49 -11.01 28.33
C VAL A 171 -10.27 -12.51 28.63
N ILE A 172 -9.67 -13.25 27.69
CA ILE A 172 -9.37 -14.68 27.88
C ILE A 172 -8.40 -14.89 29.04
N LEU A 173 -7.33 -14.08 29.13
CA LEU A 173 -6.38 -14.15 30.24
C LEU A 173 -7.05 -13.85 31.59
N ALA A 174 -7.92 -12.85 31.65
CA ALA A 174 -8.67 -12.52 32.87
C ALA A 174 -9.60 -13.66 33.31
N LEU A 175 -10.28 -14.30 32.35
CA LEU A 175 -11.13 -15.48 32.63
C LEU A 175 -10.30 -16.67 33.10
N MET A 176 -9.18 -16.96 32.45
CA MET A 176 -8.28 -18.04 32.88
C MET A 176 -7.74 -17.80 34.29
N LEU A 177 -7.34 -16.58 34.62
CA LEU A 177 -6.87 -16.21 35.96
C LEU A 177 -7.98 -16.38 37.00
N SER A 178 -9.21 -15.98 36.68
CA SER A 178 -10.38 -16.13 37.54
C SER A 178 -10.67 -17.59 37.83
N VAL A 179 -10.70 -18.45 36.82
CA VAL A 179 -10.92 -19.89 36.96
C VAL A 179 -9.80 -20.54 37.81
N ALA A 180 -8.54 -20.18 37.56
CA ALA A 180 -7.40 -20.65 38.34
C ALA A 180 -7.53 -20.25 39.81
N GLY A 181 -7.95 -19.02 40.11
CA GLY A 181 -8.20 -18.53 41.45
C GLY A 181 -9.32 -19.33 42.15
N PHE A 182 -10.44 -19.57 41.49
CA PHE A 182 -11.55 -20.36 42.04
C PHE A 182 -11.15 -21.83 42.31
N THR A 183 -10.40 -22.43 41.39
CA THR A 183 -9.92 -23.83 41.61
C THR A 183 -8.94 -23.93 42.75
N MET A 184 -8.06 -22.94 42.91
CA MET A 184 -7.11 -22.89 44.03
C MET A 184 -7.83 -22.73 45.38
N ILE A 185 -8.81 -21.84 45.46
CA ILE A 185 -9.62 -21.64 46.66
C ILE A 185 -10.38 -22.92 47.03
N SER A 186 -11.01 -23.54 46.00
CA SER A 186 -11.77 -24.79 46.21
C SER A 186 -10.87 -25.93 46.71
N GLY A 187 -9.61 -26.02 46.19
CA GLY A 187 -8.66 -27.01 46.64
C GLY A 187 -8.10 -26.78 48.03
N LEU A 188 -8.14 -25.53 48.54
CA LEU A 188 -7.71 -25.20 49.92
C LEU A 188 -8.83 -25.43 50.97
N LEU A 189 -10.11 -25.52 50.52
CA LEU A 189 -11.26 -25.72 51.41
C LEU A 189 -11.63 -27.18 51.60
N ILE A 190 -10.98 -28.10 50.88
CA ILE A 190 -11.13 -29.57 51.02
C ILE A 190 -9.94 -30.10 51.82
#